data_6d783c0d6c68fa9983b9e6f99c58340d
#
_entry.id   6d783c0d6c68fa9983b9e6f99c58340d
#
_cell.length_a   1.000
_cell.length_b   1.000
_cell.length_c   1.000
_cell.angle_alpha   90.00
_cell.angle_beta   90.00
_cell.angle_gamma   90.00
#
_symmetry.space_group_name_H-M   'P 1'
#
loop_
_entity.id
_entity.type
_entity.pdbx_description
1 polymer ?
#
loop_
_entity_poly.entity_id
_entity_poly.type
_entity_poly.pdbx_seq_one_letter_code
_entity_poly.pdbx_strand_id
1 'polypeptide(L)'
;DKAIEIAETLAKIKNQAMHEIVAHYYCEISHFYLDNKDYERSLLFLKRAIAQDKQCVRAELALANLYSAQGSYKLAIKSLKKVYAKNPEFLYEILTTLSFCYEQSGDEKGLAEFVESCLVDNPQTSLYLFLYDYMQKTGANKISKQRLHEHVLKYPSIVGLNTFVKLVEKEGAWPGDDATTILSSLEKIISSLPRYKCNECGLAGKMLYWQCPRCKSWGETKPVYALNERG
;
A
#
# COMPACT_ATOMS: atom_id res chain seq x y z
N ASP A 1 -29.21 10.35 -2.80
CA ASP A 1 -30.33 9.47 -2.39
C ASP A 1 -30.51 8.28 -3.35
N LYS A 2 -30.62 8.50 -4.66
CA LYS A 2 -30.88 7.43 -5.64
C LYS A 2 -29.76 6.36 -5.69
N ALA A 3 -28.48 6.74 -5.56
CA ALA A 3 -27.36 5.81 -5.52
C ALA A 3 -27.41 4.93 -4.25
N ILE A 4 -27.84 5.48 -3.13
CA ILE A 4 -28.04 4.74 -1.88
C ILE A 4 -29.15 3.71 -2.04
N GLU A 5 -30.30 4.11 -2.59
CA GLU A 5 -31.44 3.24 -2.84
C GLU A 5 -31.11 2.07 -3.75
N ILE A 6 -30.35 2.33 -4.83
CA ILE A 6 -29.86 1.30 -5.74
C ILE A 6 -28.91 0.33 -4.99
N ALA A 7 -27.93 0.84 -4.25
CA ALA A 7 -26.99 0.02 -3.49
C ALA A 7 -27.72 -0.87 -2.47
N GLU A 8 -28.70 -0.33 -1.73
CA GLU A 8 -29.49 -1.06 -0.77
C GLU A 8 -30.39 -2.12 -1.41
N THR A 9 -30.91 -1.85 -2.62
CA THR A 9 -31.68 -2.83 -3.39
C THR A 9 -30.79 -3.98 -3.87
N LEU A 10 -29.61 -3.67 -4.41
CA LEU A 10 -28.63 -4.66 -4.86
C LEU A 10 -28.07 -5.51 -3.71
N ALA A 11 -27.91 -4.91 -2.53
CA ALA A 11 -27.42 -5.61 -1.32
C ALA A 11 -28.36 -6.74 -0.86
N LYS A 12 -29.62 -6.71 -1.26
CA LYS A 12 -30.59 -7.78 -0.94
C LYS A 12 -30.44 -9.02 -1.83
N ILE A 13 -29.68 -8.91 -2.91
CA ILE A 13 -29.42 -10.04 -3.82
C ILE A 13 -28.37 -10.95 -3.20
N LYS A 14 -28.70 -12.22 -2.96
CA LYS A 14 -27.79 -13.21 -2.40
C LYS A 14 -26.80 -13.74 -3.46
N ASN A 15 -25.90 -12.89 -3.92
CA ASN A 15 -24.85 -13.25 -4.89
C ASN A 15 -23.53 -12.60 -4.47
N GLN A 16 -22.47 -13.39 -4.29
CA GLN A 16 -21.16 -12.91 -3.85
C GLN A 16 -20.60 -11.80 -4.75
N ALA A 17 -20.63 -11.98 -6.07
CA ALA A 17 -20.17 -10.97 -7.01
C ALA A 17 -20.95 -9.65 -6.88
N MET A 18 -22.24 -9.71 -6.55
CA MET A 18 -23.06 -8.54 -6.32
C MET A 18 -22.68 -7.83 -5.02
N HIS A 19 -22.33 -8.58 -3.94
CA HIS A 19 -21.88 -8.00 -2.68
C HIS A 19 -20.57 -7.23 -2.85
N GLU A 20 -19.61 -7.75 -3.62
CA GLU A 20 -18.37 -7.05 -3.97
C GLU A 20 -18.65 -5.73 -4.70
N ILE A 21 -19.52 -5.74 -5.72
CA ILE A 21 -19.92 -4.54 -6.45
C ILE A 21 -20.59 -3.51 -5.52
N VAL A 22 -21.51 -3.96 -4.66
CA VAL A 22 -22.21 -3.09 -3.70
C VAL A 22 -21.23 -2.48 -2.70
N ALA A 23 -20.22 -3.23 -2.25
CA ALA A 23 -19.18 -2.69 -1.38
C ALA A 23 -18.44 -1.51 -2.05
N HIS A 24 -18.11 -1.64 -3.33
CA HIS A 24 -17.50 -0.54 -4.10
C HIS A 24 -18.43 0.66 -4.27
N TYR A 25 -19.72 0.47 -4.47
CA TYR A 25 -20.69 1.58 -4.51
C TYR A 25 -20.79 2.30 -3.16
N TYR A 26 -20.79 1.57 -2.05
CA TYR A 26 -20.73 2.21 -0.73
C TYR A 26 -19.43 3.01 -0.52
N CYS A 27 -18.31 2.57 -1.09
CA CYS A 27 -17.06 3.36 -1.07
C CYS A 27 -17.21 4.67 -1.88
N GLU A 28 -17.88 4.65 -3.04
CA GLU A 28 -18.16 5.88 -3.81
C GLU A 28 -19.05 6.84 -3.01
N ILE A 29 -20.12 6.33 -2.39
CA ILE A 29 -21.02 7.12 -1.56
C ILE A 29 -20.26 7.72 -0.37
N SER A 30 -19.39 6.93 0.27
CA SER A 30 -18.54 7.41 1.36
C SER A 30 -17.60 8.53 0.91
N HIS A 31 -17.00 8.42 -0.26
CA HIS A 31 -16.12 9.45 -0.83
C HIS A 31 -16.87 10.77 -1.06
N PHE A 32 -18.10 10.70 -1.61
CA PHE A 32 -18.95 11.87 -1.75
C PHE A 32 -19.19 12.59 -0.41
N TYR A 33 -19.47 11.86 0.67
CA TYR A 33 -19.65 12.45 1.99
C TYR A 33 -18.34 12.99 2.57
N LEU A 34 -17.21 12.34 2.30
CA LEU A 34 -15.89 12.81 2.72
C LEU A 34 -15.55 14.16 2.07
N ASP A 35 -15.83 14.33 0.77
CA ASP A 35 -15.61 15.58 0.03
C ASP A 35 -16.48 16.72 0.59
N ASN A 36 -17.66 16.39 1.10
CA ASN A 36 -18.56 17.32 1.79
C ASN A 36 -18.26 17.49 3.29
N LYS A 37 -17.15 16.91 3.79
CA LYS A 37 -16.71 16.95 5.20
C LYS A 37 -17.72 16.31 6.19
N ASP A 38 -18.62 15.48 5.70
CA ASP A 38 -19.55 14.70 6.52
C ASP A 38 -18.88 13.34 6.88
N TYR A 39 -18.00 13.43 7.87
CA TYR A 39 -17.20 12.27 8.32
C TYR A 39 -18.06 11.15 8.93
N GLU A 40 -19.18 11.50 9.56
CA GLU A 40 -20.06 10.52 10.19
C GLU A 40 -20.75 9.63 9.14
N ARG A 41 -21.31 10.25 8.09
CA ARG A 41 -21.91 9.49 7.00
C ARG A 41 -20.86 8.73 6.19
N SER A 42 -19.70 9.34 5.93
CA SER A 42 -18.59 8.67 5.28
C SER A 42 -18.23 7.38 6.04
N LEU A 43 -18.05 7.46 7.38
CA LEU A 43 -17.76 6.31 8.23
C LEU A 43 -18.86 5.24 8.18
N LEU A 44 -20.13 5.66 8.19
CA LEU A 44 -21.27 4.75 8.11
C LEU A 44 -21.21 3.92 6.83
N PHE A 45 -20.98 4.56 5.66
CA PHE A 45 -20.95 3.87 4.38
C PHE A 45 -19.72 2.99 4.21
N LEU A 46 -18.56 3.35 4.77
CA LEU A 46 -17.38 2.45 4.81
C LEU A 46 -17.66 1.18 5.64
N LYS A 47 -18.32 1.32 6.78
CA LYS A 47 -18.74 0.15 7.58
C LYS A 47 -19.74 -0.74 6.83
N ARG A 48 -20.69 -0.14 6.07
CA ARG A 48 -21.60 -0.88 5.21
C ARG A 48 -20.85 -1.60 4.09
N ALA A 49 -19.86 -0.95 3.45
CA ALA A 49 -19.00 -1.58 2.44
C ALA A 49 -18.31 -2.84 2.99
N ILE A 50 -17.67 -2.72 4.15
CA ILE A 50 -16.98 -3.86 4.82
C ILE A 50 -17.97 -4.95 5.26
N ALA A 51 -19.21 -4.59 5.60
CA ALA A 51 -20.25 -5.57 5.94
C ALA A 51 -20.72 -6.36 4.72
N GLN A 52 -20.75 -5.72 3.54
CA GLN A 52 -21.09 -6.39 2.27
C GLN A 52 -19.95 -7.28 1.79
N ASP A 53 -18.74 -6.76 1.80
CA ASP A 53 -17.55 -7.51 1.41
C ASP A 53 -16.42 -7.28 2.42
N LYS A 54 -16.15 -8.32 3.22
CA LYS A 54 -15.06 -8.32 4.21
C LYS A 54 -13.67 -8.28 3.58
N GLN A 55 -13.55 -8.54 2.28
CA GLN A 55 -12.30 -8.52 1.54
C GLN A 55 -12.07 -7.20 0.78
N CYS A 56 -13.01 -6.26 0.84
CA CYS A 56 -12.92 -4.99 0.15
C CYS A 56 -11.74 -4.14 0.67
N VAL A 57 -10.60 -4.25 0.01
CA VAL A 57 -9.37 -3.49 0.31
C VAL A 57 -9.64 -1.99 0.28
N ARG A 58 -10.39 -1.53 -0.73
CA ARG A 58 -10.74 -0.11 -0.90
C ARG A 58 -11.41 0.47 0.34
N ALA A 59 -12.38 -0.27 0.92
CA ALA A 59 -13.11 0.17 2.10
C ALA A 59 -12.22 0.24 3.34
N GLU A 60 -11.35 -0.75 3.56
CA GLU A 60 -10.41 -0.76 4.70
C GLU A 60 -9.34 0.35 4.57
N LEU A 61 -8.82 0.62 3.36
CA LEU A 61 -7.89 1.74 3.12
C LEU A 61 -8.55 3.09 3.35
N ALA A 62 -9.76 3.30 2.82
CA ALA A 62 -10.51 4.53 3.03
C ALA A 62 -10.85 4.74 4.52
N LEU A 63 -11.22 3.67 5.23
CA LEU A 63 -11.48 3.71 6.67
C LEU A 63 -10.22 4.07 7.47
N ALA A 64 -9.07 3.50 7.12
CA ALA A 64 -7.80 3.82 7.75
C ALA A 64 -7.42 5.31 7.56
N ASN A 65 -7.58 5.83 6.35
CA ASN A 65 -7.32 7.23 6.04
C ASN A 65 -8.26 8.16 6.83
N LEU A 66 -9.55 7.81 6.93
CA LEU A 66 -10.52 8.56 7.72
C LEU A 66 -10.14 8.58 9.22
N TYR A 67 -9.78 7.43 9.80
CA TYR A 67 -9.32 7.35 11.18
C TYR A 67 -8.03 8.14 11.41
N SER A 68 -7.08 8.08 10.48
CA SER A 68 -5.84 8.86 10.53
C SER A 68 -6.11 10.36 10.53
N ALA A 69 -7.01 10.84 9.64
CA ALA A 69 -7.40 12.24 9.58
C ALA A 69 -8.12 12.73 10.85
N GLN A 70 -8.81 11.83 11.56
CA GLN A 70 -9.46 12.12 12.85
C GLN A 70 -8.55 11.95 14.07
N GLY A 71 -7.24 11.68 13.88
CA GLY A 71 -6.30 11.42 14.98
C GLY A 71 -6.50 10.07 15.68
N SER A 72 -7.36 9.19 15.16
CA SER A 72 -7.62 7.86 15.71
C SER A 72 -6.59 6.84 15.20
N TYR A 73 -5.29 7.11 15.44
CA TYR A 73 -4.17 6.40 14.83
C TYR A 73 -4.17 4.90 15.12
N LYS A 74 -4.53 4.47 16.35
CA LYS A 74 -4.61 3.04 16.70
C LYS A 74 -5.66 2.29 15.86
N LEU A 75 -6.78 2.94 15.53
CA LEU A 75 -7.80 2.35 14.66
C LEU A 75 -7.34 2.31 13.20
N ALA A 76 -6.65 3.35 12.73
CA ALA A 76 -6.03 3.38 11.41
C ALA A 76 -5.01 2.23 11.24
N ILE A 77 -4.07 2.09 12.20
CA ILE A 77 -3.08 0.99 12.22
C ILE A 77 -3.78 -0.38 12.15
N LYS A 78 -4.83 -0.58 12.94
CA LYS A 78 -5.60 -1.84 12.94
C LYS A 78 -6.22 -2.14 11.57
N SER A 79 -6.80 -1.14 10.89
CA SER A 79 -7.38 -1.30 9.55
C SER A 79 -6.29 -1.59 8.51
N LEU A 80 -5.15 -0.89 8.54
CA LEU A 80 -4.03 -1.13 7.62
C LEU A 80 -3.41 -2.52 7.80
N LYS A 81 -3.24 -2.99 9.03
CA LYS A 81 -2.77 -4.37 9.29
C LYS A 81 -3.74 -5.43 8.77
N LYS A 82 -5.06 -5.17 8.79
CA LYS A 82 -6.03 -6.08 8.16
C LYS A 82 -5.89 -6.12 6.64
N VAL A 83 -5.59 -4.96 6.00
CA VAL A 83 -5.31 -4.92 4.56
C VAL A 83 -4.14 -5.85 4.25
N TYR A 84 -3.02 -5.72 4.94
CA TYR A 84 -1.85 -6.57 4.74
C TYR A 84 -2.15 -8.05 4.96
N ALA A 85 -2.84 -8.39 6.04
CA ALA A 85 -3.15 -9.79 6.38
C ALA A 85 -3.98 -10.51 5.31
N LYS A 86 -4.79 -9.77 4.54
CA LYS A 86 -5.65 -10.33 3.49
C LYS A 86 -5.06 -10.16 2.09
N ASN A 87 -4.35 -9.09 1.88
CA ASN A 87 -3.83 -8.67 0.58
C ASN A 87 -2.39 -8.13 0.75
N PRO A 88 -1.40 -9.02 0.96
CA PRO A 88 -0.01 -8.62 1.22
C PRO A 88 0.61 -7.76 0.11
N GLU A 89 0.09 -7.89 -1.12
CA GLU A 89 0.52 -7.10 -2.27
C GLU A 89 0.29 -5.59 -2.10
N PHE A 90 -0.61 -5.18 -1.19
CA PHE A 90 -0.85 -3.77 -0.88
C PHE A 90 0.10 -3.19 0.18
N LEU A 91 1.11 -3.93 0.61
CA LEU A 91 2.03 -3.50 1.68
C LEU A 91 2.60 -2.09 1.44
N TYR A 92 3.10 -1.81 0.24
CA TYR A 92 3.69 -0.51 -0.09
C TYR A 92 2.67 0.63 -0.11
N GLU A 93 1.43 0.35 -0.46
CA GLU A 93 0.34 1.34 -0.44
C GLU A 93 -0.01 1.76 1.00
N ILE A 94 0.15 0.85 1.97
CA ILE A 94 -0.17 1.14 3.36
C ILE A 94 1.00 1.73 4.16
N LEU A 95 2.26 1.50 3.75
CA LEU A 95 3.44 1.84 4.55
C LEU A 95 3.52 3.33 4.91
N THR A 96 3.21 4.23 3.98
CA THR A 96 3.26 5.68 4.23
C THR A 96 2.27 6.10 5.33
N THR A 97 1.01 5.68 5.20
CA THR A 97 -0.02 5.99 6.21
C THR A 97 0.26 5.27 7.51
N LEU A 98 0.78 4.04 7.45
CA LEU A 98 1.12 3.25 8.62
C LEU A 98 2.26 3.91 9.41
N SER A 99 3.36 4.33 8.75
CA SER A 99 4.47 5.06 9.37
C SER A 99 3.98 6.31 10.07
N PHE A 100 3.19 7.13 9.36
CA PHE A 100 2.61 8.34 9.94
C PHE A 100 1.78 8.05 11.20
N CYS A 101 0.92 7.03 11.16
CA CYS A 101 0.08 6.68 12.31
C CYS A 101 0.91 6.17 13.51
N TYR A 102 1.97 5.41 13.26
CA TYR A 102 2.86 4.96 14.32
C TYR A 102 3.66 6.11 14.95
N GLU A 103 4.21 7.02 14.14
CA GLU A 103 4.89 8.23 14.59
C GLU A 103 3.96 9.09 15.46
N GLN A 104 2.73 9.37 14.99
CA GLN A 104 1.76 10.16 15.72
C GLN A 104 1.25 9.49 17.02
N SER A 105 1.30 8.17 17.09
CA SER A 105 0.95 7.41 18.31
C SER A 105 2.11 7.22 19.28
N GLY A 106 3.32 7.63 18.92
CA GLY A 106 4.54 7.45 19.72
C GLY A 106 5.01 5.98 19.84
N ASP A 107 4.55 5.12 18.91
CA ASP A 107 4.87 3.69 18.91
C ASP A 107 5.79 3.32 17.73
N GLU A 108 6.95 3.97 17.66
CA GLU A 108 7.92 3.75 16.59
C GLU A 108 8.46 2.30 16.54
N LYS A 109 8.56 1.65 17.69
CA LYS A 109 8.99 0.24 17.77
C LYS A 109 7.97 -0.69 17.11
N GLY A 110 6.69 -0.42 17.29
CA GLY A 110 5.62 -1.22 16.72
C GLY A 110 5.61 -1.24 15.19
N LEU A 111 6.08 -0.17 14.52
CA LEU A 111 6.26 -0.19 13.07
C LEU A 111 7.42 -1.10 12.67
N ALA A 112 8.58 -0.97 13.34
CA ALA A 112 9.75 -1.80 13.04
C ALA A 112 9.42 -3.29 13.20
N GLU A 113 8.79 -3.69 14.32
CA GLU A 113 8.36 -5.06 14.57
C GLU A 113 7.37 -5.58 13.50
N PHE A 114 6.44 -4.72 13.07
CA PHE A 114 5.50 -5.09 12.01
C PHE A 114 6.22 -5.32 10.68
N VAL A 115 7.12 -4.42 10.27
CA VAL A 115 7.87 -4.57 9.02
C VAL A 115 8.82 -5.77 9.07
N GLU A 116 9.46 -6.03 10.21
CA GLU A 116 10.27 -7.25 10.41
C GLU A 116 9.43 -8.52 10.24
N SER A 117 8.22 -8.56 10.79
CA SER A 117 7.30 -9.69 10.59
C SER A 117 6.93 -9.89 9.12
N CYS A 118 6.71 -8.80 8.37
CA CYS A 118 6.44 -8.88 6.94
C CYS A 118 7.64 -9.42 6.13
N LEU A 119 8.87 -9.12 6.56
CA LEU A 119 10.10 -9.60 5.91
C LEU A 119 10.33 -11.10 6.10
N VAL A 120 9.80 -11.70 7.16
CA VAL A 120 9.86 -13.16 7.37
C VAL A 120 9.08 -13.88 6.27
N ASP A 121 7.88 -13.38 5.95
CA ASP A 121 7.00 -13.99 4.95
C ASP A 121 7.39 -13.59 3.52
N ASN A 122 7.93 -12.38 3.36
CA ASN A 122 8.23 -11.78 2.06
C ASN A 122 9.52 -10.95 2.13
N PRO A 123 10.70 -11.56 1.93
CA PRO A 123 12.01 -10.92 2.10
C PRO A 123 12.36 -9.96 0.95
N GLN A 124 11.51 -8.99 0.65
CA GLN A 124 11.72 -8.01 -0.41
C GLN A 124 12.78 -6.98 -0.03
N THR A 125 13.71 -6.73 -0.95
CA THR A 125 14.82 -5.78 -0.72
C THR A 125 14.33 -4.35 -0.47
N SER A 126 13.31 -3.88 -1.18
CA SER A 126 12.74 -2.54 -0.94
C SER A 126 12.13 -2.40 0.45
N LEU A 127 11.49 -3.44 0.97
CA LEU A 127 10.96 -3.45 2.34
C LEU A 127 12.07 -3.46 3.38
N TYR A 128 13.14 -4.23 3.14
CA TYR A 128 14.31 -4.24 4.00
C TYR A 128 15.01 -2.87 4.05
N LEU A 129 15.12 -2.20 2.91
CA LEU A 129 15.67 -0.85 2.80
C LEU A 129 14.79 0.19 3.49
N PHE A 130 13.46 0.07 3.37
CA PHE A 130 12.54 0.90 4.13
C PHE A 130 12.78 0.76 5.64
N LEU A 131 12.88 -0.47 6.14
CA LEU A 131 13.15 -0.75 7.54
C LEU A 131 14.51 -0.20 7.98
N TYR A 132 15.54 -0.37 7.16
CA TYR A 132 16.88 0.17 7.41
C TYR A 132 16.85 1.71 7.56
N ASP A 133 16.27 2.43 6.59
CA ASP A 133 16.17 3.90 6.64
C ASP A 133 15.34 4.38 7.84
N TYR A 134 14.24 3.70 8.14
CA TYR A 134 13.39 4.00 9.29
C TYR A 134 14.15 3.84 10.61
N MET A 135 14.85 2.73 10.81
CA MET A 135 15.64 2.49 12.01
C MET A 135 16.83 3.46 12.17
N GLN A 136 17.44 3.89 11.06
CA GLN A 136 18.48 4.93 11.11
C GLN A 136 17.93 6.28 11.57
N LYS A 137 16.73 6.64 11.17
CA LYS A 137 16.08 7.90 11.55
C LYS A 137 15.61 7.92 13.00
N THR A 138 15.04 6.82 13.48
CA THR A 138 14.46 6.73 14.82
C THR A 138 15.46 6.31 15.89
N GLY A 139 16.64 5.83 15.50
CA GLY A 139 17.63 5.27 16.43
C GLY A 139 17.25 3.92 17.02
N ALA A 140 16.12 3.35 16.62
CA ALA A 140 15.67 2.04 17.04
C ALA A 140 16.51 0.96 16.35
N ASN A 141 17.12 0.09 17.12
CA ASN A 141 17.88 -1.11 16.73
C ASN A 141 18.55 -1.05 15.35
N LYS A 142 19.82 -0.65 15.27
CA LYS A 142 20.50 -0.41 13.98
C LYS A 142 20.78 -1.71 13.21
N ILE A 143 20.16 -1.88 12.06
CA ILE A 143 20.60 -2.85 11.07
C ILE A 143 22.00 -2.42 10.59
N SER A 144 22.98 -3.35 10.61
CA SER A 144 24.33 -3.04 10.10
C SER A 144 24.33 -2.93 8.58
N LYS A 145 25.20 -2.07 8.04
CA LYS A 145 25.43 -1.98 6.58
C LYS A 145 25.79 -3.33 5.95
N GLN A 146 26.54 -4.16 6.68
CA GLN A 146 26.91 -5.48 6.20
C GLN A 146 25.67 -6.36 5.98
N ARG A 147 24.72 -6.37 6.92
CA ARG A 147 23.45 -7.11 6.76
C ARG A 147 22.61 -6.58 5.59
N LEU A 148 22.60 -5.25 5.39
CA LEU A 148 21.94 -4.66 4.25
C LEU A 148 22.57 -5.12 2.94
N HIS A 149 23.90 -5.09 2.83
CA HIS A 149 24.62 -5.55 1.64
C HIS A 149 24.35 -7.03 1.36
N GLU A 150 24.44 -7.90 2.37
CA GLU A 150 24.13 -9.33 2.26
C GLU A 150 22.69 -9.55 1.78
N HIS A 151 21.73 -8.75 2.29
CA HIS A 151 20.32 -8.85 1.88
C HIS A 151 20.11 -8.45 0.43
N VAL A 152 20.70 -7.33 -0.02
CA VAL A 152 20.60 -6.86 -1.42
C VAL A 152 21.19 -7.87 -2.39
N LEU A 153 22.30 -8.51 -2.03
CA LEU A 153 22.91 -9.59 -2.84
C LEU A 153 22.04 -10.84 -2.90
N LYS A 154 21.39 -11.19 -1.81
CA LYS A 154 20.56 -12.40 -1.71
C LYS A 154 19.22 -12.25 -2.43
N TYR A 155 18.65 -11.03 -2.41
CA TYR A 155 17.33 -10.72 -2.99
C TYR A 155 17.43 -9.49 -3.92
N PRO A 156 18.11 -9.61 -5.06
CA PRO A 156 18.33 -8.49 -5.98
C PRO A 156 17.01 -8.05 -6.63
N SER A 157 16.78 -6.74 -6.68
CA SER A 157 15.69 -6.14 -7.46
C SER A 157 16.10 -4.78 -8.01
N ILE A 158 15.51 -4.36 -9.13
CA ILE A 158 15.80 -3.06 -9.74
C ILE A 158 15.46 -1.92 -8.76
N VAL A 159 14.32 -2.02 -8.09
CA VAL A 159 13.87 -1.02 -7.10
C VAL A 159 14.78 -1.04 -5.88
N GLY A 160 15.14 -2.22 -5.40
CA GLY A 160 16.08 -2.40 -4.29
C GLY A 160 17.47 -1.83 -4.61
N LEU A 161 18.02 -2.14 -5.78
CA LEU A 161 19.30 -1.60 -6.25
C LEU A 161 19.28 -0.06 -6.35
N ASN A 162 18.23 0.53 -6.93
CA ASN A 162 18.09 1.98 -7.00
C ASN A 162 18.10 2.63 -5.61
N THR A 163 17.36 2.06 -4.66
CA THR A 163 17.30 2.57 -3.29
C THR A 163 18.63 2.37 -2.57
N PHE A 164 19.31 1.24 -2.78
CA PHE A 164 20.63 0.97 -2.22
C PHE A 164 21.68 1.96 -2.73
N VAL A 165 21.72 2.21 -4.05
CA VAL A 165 22.66 3.18 -4.63
C VAL A 165 22.41 4.58 -4.07
N LYS A 166 21.15 5.02 -3.93
CA LYS A 166 20.80 6.30 -3.29
C LYS A 166 21.29 6.41 -1.85
N LEU A 167 21.22 5.33 -1.09
CA LEU A 167 21.74 5.30 0.28
C LEU A 167 23.27 5.44 0.31
N VAL A 168 23.96 4.70 -0.55
CA VAL A 168 25.43 4.73 -0.65
C VAL A 168 25.93 6.09 -1.11
N GLU A 169 25.24 6.71 -2.09
CA GLU A 169 25.55 8.07 -2.57
C GLU A 169 25.39 9.12 -1.46
N LYS A 170 24.26 9.07 -0.72
CA LYS A 170 23.99 9.97 0.41
C LYS A 170 25.06 9.93 1.49
N GLU A 171 25.72 8.79 1.67
CA GLU A 171 26.82 8.58 2.61
C GLU A 171 28.19 8.98 2.07
N GLY A 172 28.27 9.49 0.81
CA GLY A 172 29.51 9.91 0.16
C GLY A 172 30.47 8.76 -0.16
N ALA A 173 29.98 7.52 -0.15
CA ALA A 173 30.80 6.33 -0.38
C ALA A 173 31.04 5.99 -1.85
N TRP A 174 30.39 6.71 -2.77
CA TRP A 174 30.54 6.51 -4.23
C TRP A 174 30.99 7.81 -4.88
N PRO A 175 32.20 7.90 -5.37
CA PRO A 175 32.71 9.12 -6.01
C PRO A 175 32.27 9.23 -7.46
N GLY A 176 31.73 10.39 -7.86
CA GLY A 176 31.71 10.89 -9.22
C GLY A 176 30.44 10.65 -10.05
N ASP A 177 30.55 11.03 -11.33
CA ASP A 177 29.46 11.05 -12.33
C ASP A 177 28.87 9.67 -12.66
N ASP A 178 29.58 8.58 -12.32
CA ASP A 178 29.13 7.21 -12.59
C ASP A 178 27.91 6.82 -11.74
N ALA A 179 27.84 7.25 -10.48
CA ALA A 179 26.67 6.99 -9.60
C ALA A 179 25.42 7.70 -10.14
N THR A 180 25.55 8.95 -10.58
CA THR A 180 24.44 9.73 -11.16
C THR A 180 23.95 9.11 -12.46
N THR A 181 24.86 8.57 -13.29
CA THR A 181 24.53 7.90 -14.54
C THR A 181 23.77 6.60 -14.26
N ILE A 182 24.22 5.77 -13.30
CA ILE A 182 23.54 4.55 -12.89
C ILE A 182 22.15 4.85 -12.33
N LEU A 183 22.04 5.82 -11.41
CA LEU A 183 20.77 6.24 -10.83
C LEU A 183 19.78 6.72 -11.88
N SER A 184 20.21 7.60 -12.79
CA SER A 184 19.35 8.13 -13.85
C SER A 184 18.85 7.03 -14.79
N SER A 185 19.69 6.03 -15.06
CA SER A 185 19.34 4.86 -15.89
C SER A 185 18.33 3.95 -15.18
N LEU A 186 18.56 3.66 -13.90
CA LEU A 186 17.63 2.87 -13.07
C LEU A 186 16.28 3.58 -12.94
N GLU A 187 16.26 4.88 -12.71
CA GLU A 187 15.04 5.67 -12.61
C GLU A 187 14.23 5.67 -13.92
N LYS A 188 14.89 5.74 -15.08
CA LYS A 188 14.24 5.61 -16.39
C LYS A 188 13.59 4.24 -16.55
N ILE A 189 14.30 3.15 -16.18
CA ILE A 189 13.76 1.79 -16.24
C ILE A 189 12.54 1.68 -15.31
N ILE A 190 12.68 2.06 -14.04
CA ILE A 190 11.61 1.99 -13.03
C ILE A 190 10.41 2.83 -13.48
N SER A 191 10.65 4.02 -14.04
CA SER A 191 9.59 4.90 -14.53
C SER A 191 8.83 4.33 -15.72
N SER A 192 9.40 3.41 -16.48
CA SER A 192 8.74 2.72 -17.60
C SER A 192 7.87 1.54 -17.15
N LEU A 193 8.14 0.98 -15.96
CA LEU A 193 7.41 -0.19 -15.46
C LEU A 193 6.00 0.17 -14.98
N PRO A 194 5.02 -0.72 -15.19
CA PRO A 194 3.69 -0.54 -14.62
C PRO A 194 3.72 -0.73 -13.10
N ARG A 195 2.92 0.05 -12.41
CA ARG A 195 2.74 -0.04 -10.96
C ARG A 195 1.59 -0.96 -10.55
N TYR A 196 0.62 -1.08 -11.44
CA TYR A 196 -0.60 -1.86 -11.25
C TYR A 196 -0.94 -2.66 -12.50
N LYS A 197 -1.58 -3.81 -12.31
CA LYS A 197 -2.06 -4.66 -13.39
C LYS A 197 -3.42 -5.24 -13.02
N CYS A 198 -4.34 -5.26 -13.98
CA CYS A 198 -5.63 -5.94 -13.81
C CYS A 198 -5.45 -7.44 -14.01
N ASN A 199 -5.89 -8.25 -13.06
CA ASN A 199 -5.79 -9.71 -13.12
C ASN A 199 -6.69 -10.31 -14.21
N GLU A 200 -7.86 -9.67 -14.50
CA GLU A 200 -8.80 -10.17 -15.49
C GLU A 200 -8.35 -9.93 -16.94
N CYS A 201 -7.95 -8.70 -17.28
CA CYS A 201 -7.68 -8.35 -18.68
C CYS A 201 -6.23 -7.99 -18.97
N GLY A 202 -5.35 -7.99 -17.97
CA GLY A 202 -3.95 -7.67 -18.11
C GLY A 202 -3.63 -6.18 -18.35
N LEU A 203 -4.63 -5.28 -18.28
CA LEU A 203 -4.37 -3.83 -18.39
C LEU A 203 -3.37 -3.43 -17.30
N ALA A 204 -2.25 -2.88 -17.74
CA ALA A 204 -1.17 -2.44 -16.84
C ALA A 204 -0.98 -0.92 -16.95
N GLY A 205 -0.60 -0.28 -15.83
CA GLY A 205 -0.44 1.17 -15.78
C GLY A 205 0.12 1.66 -14.46
N LYS A 206 0.12 2.98 -14.28
CA LYS A 206 0.68 3.65 -13.09
C LYS A 206 -0.38 4.05 -12.06
N MET A 207 -1.65 3.92 -12.39
CA MET A 207 -2.77 4.30 -11.54
C MET A 207 -3.52 3.07 -11.04
N LEU A 208 -3.91 3.08 -9.77
CA LEU A 208 -4.79 2.09 -9.19
C LEU A 208 -6.24 2.40 -9.58
N TYR A 209 -6.86 1.51 -10.33
CA TYR A 209 -8.26 1.60 -10.69
C TYR A 209 -9.06 0.59 -9.87
N TRP A 210 -9.97 1.06 -9.03
CA TRP A 210 -10.88 0.16 -8.31
C TRP A 210 -11.89 -0.51 -9.24
N GLN A 211 -12.29 0.18 -10.33
CA GLN A 211 -12.93 -0.44 -11.47
C GLN A 211 -12.02 -0.33 -12.69
N CYS A 212 -11.67 -1.46 -13.27
CA CYS A 212 -10.80 -1.48 -14.45
C CYS A 212 -11.44 -0.72 -15.62
N PRO A 213 -10.78 0.28 -16.24
CA PRO A 213 -11.37 1.06 -17.33
C PRO A 213 -11.59 0.23 -18.60
N ARG A 214 -10.85 -0.90 -18.76
CA ARG A 214 -10.93 -1.77 -19.93
C ARG A 214 -12.02 -2.83 -19.81
N CYS A 215 -11.97 -3.68 -18.78
CA CYS A 215 -12.91 -4.82 -18.63
C CYS A 215 -14.03 -4.56 -17.63
N LYS A 216 -14.04 -3.41 -16.95
CA LYS A 216 -15.03 -2.99 -15.95
C LYS A 216 -15.14 -3.86 -14.72
N SER A 217 -14.23 -4.84 -14.53
CA SER A 217 -14.16 -5.62 -13.29
C SER A 217 -13.78 -4.73 -12.10
N TRP A 218 -14.34 -5.02 -10.94
CA TRP A 218 -14.05 -4.33 -9.69
C TRP A 218 -12.99 -5.08 -8.88
N GLY A 219 -12.13 -4.33 -8.17
CA GLY A 219 -11.14 -4.89 -7.23
C GLY A 219 -10.01 -5.70 -7.87
N GLU A 220 -10.01 -5.91 -9.18
CA GLU A 220 -9.07 -6.77 -9.89
C GLU A 220 -7.75 -6.10 -10.28
N THR A 221 -7.65 -4.78 -10.13
CA THR A 221 -6.37 -4.07 -10.33
C THR A 221 -5.54 -4.16 -9.07
N LYS A 222 -4.39 -4.80 -9.17
CA LYS A 222 -3.48 -5.06 -8.05
C LYS A 222 -2.11 -4.42 -8.25
N PRO A 223 -1.41 -4.06 -7.19
CA PRO A 223 0.00 -3.65 -7.27
C PRO A 223 0.87 -4.76 -7.86
N VAL A 224 1.84 -4.40 -8.70
CA VAL A 224 2.75 -5.35 -9.37
C VAL A 224 4.19 -5.25 -8.86
N TYR A 225 4.40 -4.82 -7.64
CA TYR A 225 5.74 -4.74 -7.04
C TYR A 225 6.52 -6.06 -7.16
N ALA A 226 5.81 -7.17 -7.09
CA ALA A 226 6.38 -8.50 -7.15
C ALA A 226 6.95 -8.89 -8.53
N LEU A 227 6.61 -8.18 -9.62
CA LEU A 227 7.16 -8.52 -10.94
C LEU A 227 8.65 -8.19 -11.07
N ASN A 228 9.17 -7.33 -10.21
CA ASN A 228 10.57 -6.91 -10.23
C ASN A 228 11.41 -7.56 -9.11
N GLU A 229 10.78 -8.34 -8.22
CA GLU A 229 11.44 -8.95 -7.06
C GLU A 229 11.31 -10.48 -7.03
N ARG A 230 10.61 -11.08 -8.02
CA ARG A 230 10.66 -12.52 -8.28
C ARG A 230 11.58 -12.76 -9.48
N GLY A 231 12.86 -12.96 -9.17
CA GLY A 231 13.78 -13.65 -10.09
C GLY A 231 13.52 -15.14 -10.05
#